data_73d3b8311cb9b4897966e6f74c0c0d55
#
_entry.id   73d3b8311cb9b4897966e6f74c0c0d55
#
_cell.length_a   1.000
_cell.length_b   1.000
_cell.length_c   1.000
_cell.angle_alpha   90.00
_cell.angle_beta   90.00
_cell.angle_gamma   90.00
#
_symmetry.space_group_name_H-M   'P 1'
#
loop_
_entity.id
_entity.type
_entity.pdbx_description
1 polymer ?
#
loop_
_entity_poly.entity_id
_entity_poly.type
_entity_poly.pdbx_seq_one_letter_code
_entity_poly.pdbx_strand_id
1 'polypeptide(L)'
;MTVRQAYEAELAAKGFQSDPAQLRAVEALERCAQEWGRYKRRRSNALKKLIHHPDIPKGVYMYGGVGRGKSFLMDCFFNAVPLKRKVRLHFHEFMREVHRELAVLQGQQNPLDVLGARIAKRYKLICFDEFHVADITDAMILHRLLVALWDNGVGFVTTSNFKPDDLYRDGLHRDRILPAIALLNEHMEVVNVDNGTDYRRRTLENARLYHCPLGPEAEAEMARTFDLLAEAHDEEPVLHIESREIQAIRRAGGVVWFDFRELCMGPRSQNDYLEIASQFHTVLLSNVPHMPVNMASPARRFTWLIDVLYDRRVKLVISAAVPPEELYTEGPLAHEFPRTVSRLNEMQSKEFLALERRVVDTGLT
;
A
#
# COMPACT_ATOMS: atom_id res chain seq x y z
N MET A 1 -21.47 9.68 -10.33
CA MET A 1 -20.13 10.10 -10.79
C MET A 1 -19.50 8.89 -11.50
N THR A 2 -18.98 9.06 -12.72
CA THR A 2 -18.26 8.00 -13.44
C THR A 2 -16.82 7.93 -12.98
N VAL A 3 -16.09 6.86 -13.35
CA VAL A 3 -14.65 6.75 -13.04
C VAL A 3 -13.88 7.91 -13.67
N ARG A 4 -14.20 8.25 -14.94
CA ARG A 4 -13.58 9.37 -15.64
C ARG A 4 -13.84 10.70 -14.95
N GLN A 5 -15.08 10.97 -14.53
CA GLN A 5 -15.42 12.21 -13.80
C GLN A 5 -14.68 12.29 -12.45
N ALA A 6 -14.54 11.17 -11.72
CA ALA A 6 -13.77 11.13 -10.50
C ALA A 6 -12.28 11.43 -10.77
N TYR A 7 -11.71 10.81 -11.80
CA TYR A 7 -10.33 11.05 -12.22
C TYR A 7 -10.06 12.52 -12.58
N GLU A 8 -10.91 13.13 -13.42
CA GLU A 8 -10.76 14.51 -13.85
C GLU A 8 -10.90 15.51 -12.68
N ALA A 9 -11.84 15.26 -11.76
CA ALA A 9 -12.05 16.09 -10.59
C ALA A 9 -10.83 16.08 -9.65
N GLU A 10 -10.27 14.90 -9.41
CA GLU A 10 -9.08 14.75 -8.55
C GLU A 10 -7.82 15.34 -9.18
N LEU A 11 -7.63 15.18 -10.50
CA LEU A 11 -6.52 15.84 -11.21
C LEU A 11 -6.60 17.35 -11.07
N ALA A 12 -7.79 17.92 -11.25
CA ALA A 12 -8.00 19.35 -11.09
C ALA A 12 -7.70 19.83 -9.66
N ALA A 13 -8.14 19.06 -8.65
CA ALA A 13 -7.90 19.38 -7.24
C ALA A 13 -6.41 19.35 -6.87
N LYS A 14 -5.64 18.43 -7.46
CA LYS A 14 -4.20 18.26 -7.19
C LYS A 14 -3.29 19.08 -8.16
N GLY A 15 -3.86 19.74 -9.16
CA GLY A 15 -3.11 20.49 -10.18
C GLY A 15 -2.25 19.60 -11.10
N PHE A 16 -2.64 18.33 -11.27
CA PHE A 16 -1.93 17.38 -12.12
C PHE A 16 -2.51 17.36 -13.54
N GLN A 17 -1.69 16.98 -14.51
CA GLN A 17 -2.10 16.78 -15.89
C GLN A 17 -2.42 15.32 -16.16
N SER A 18 -3.37 15.07 -17.06
CA SER A 18 -3.73 13.71 -17.45
C SER A 18 -2.60 13.03 -18.23
N ASP A 19 -2.49 11.74 -18.06
CA ASP A 19 -1.45 10.88 -18.60
C ASP A 19 -2.08 9.82 -19.52
N PRO A 20 -1.56 9.62 -20.75
CA PRO A 20 -2.09 8.61 -21.66
C PRO A 20 -2.13 7.18 -21.09
N ALA A 21 -1.16 6.80 -20.25
CA ALA A 21 -1.16 5.48 -19.62
C ALA A 21 -2.27 5.36 -18.56
N GLN A 22 -2.45 6.40 -17.75
CA GLN A 22 -3.55 6.48 -16.79
C GLN A 22 -4.91 6.52 -17.49
N LEU A 23 -5.04 7.25 -18.60
CA LEU A 23 -6.30 7.31 -19.36
C LEU A 23 -6.74 5.93 -19.89
N ARG A 24 -5.81 5.09 -20.37
CA ARG A 24 -6.12 3.70 -20.75
C ARG A 24 -6.68 2.90 -19.57
N ALA A 25 -6.08 3.07 -18.38
CA ALA A 25 -6.57 2.42 -17.16
C ALA A 25 -7.97 2.96 -16.76
N VAL A 26 -8.19 4.27 -16.85
CA VAL A 26 -9.51 4.88 -16.60
C VAL A 26 -10.57 4.29 -17.54
N GLU A 27 -10.25 4.08 -18.83
CA GLU A 27 -11.17 3.46 -19.79
C GLU A 27 -11.50 2.00 -19.43
N ALA A 28 -10.50 1.22 -19.02
CA ALA A 28 -10.71 -0.16 -18.57
C ALA A 28 -11.57 -0.21 -17.29
N LEU A 29 -11.26 0.64 -16.32
CA LEU A 29 -12.01 0.75 -15.07
C LEU A 29 -13.45 1.25 -15.28
N GLU A 30 -13.65 2.21 -16.18
CA GLU A 30 -14.99 2.70 -16.54
C GLU A 30 -15.83 1.58 -17.16
N ARG A 31 -15.28 0.78 -18.11
CA ARG A 31 -15.96 -0.40 -18.66
C ARG A 31 -16.34 -1.38 -17.56
N CYS A 32 -15.40 -1.73 -16.68
CA CYS A 32 -15.62 -2.63 -15.55
C CYS A 32 -16.74 -2.11 -14.63
N ALA A 33 -16.73 -0.83 -14.27
CA ALA A 33 -17.79 -0.23 -13.46
C ALA A 33 -19.17 -0.26 -14.12
N GLN A 34 -19.24 0.00 -15.43
CA GLN A 34 -20.48 -0.07 -16.20
C GLN A 34 -21.00 -1.51 -16.28
N GLU A 35 -20.13 -2.50 -16.45
CA GLU A 35 -20.52 -3.93 -16.48
C GLU A 35 -21.05 -4.37 -15.11
N TRP A 36 -20.43 -3.95 -14.01
CA TRP A 36 -20.96 -4.16 -12.66
C TRP A 36 -22.33 -3.48 -12.48
N GLY A 37 -22.54 -2.32 -13.07
CA GLY A 37 -23.83 -1.66 -13.10
C GLY A 37 -24.88 -2.48 -13.84
N ARG A 38 -24.55 -3.08 -15.00
CA ARG A 38 -25.43 -3.98 -15.78
C ARG A 38 -25.69 -5.28 -15.00
N TYR A 39 -24.66 -5.88 -14.40
CA TYR A 39 -24.78 -7.06 -13.54
C TYR A 39 -25.78 -6.83 -12.41
N LYS A 40 -25.62 -5.70 -11.67
CA LYS A 40 -26.55 -5.32 -10.59
C LYS A 40 -27.98 -5.16 -11.08
N ARG A 41 -28.21 -4.51 -12.23
CA ARG A 41 -29.56 -4.34 -12.79
C ARG A 41 -30.21 -5.66 -13.17
N ARG A 42 -29.46 -6.59 -13.77
CA ARG A 42 -29.95 -7.94 -14.12
C ARG A 42 -30.33 -8.77 -12.90
N ARG A 43 -29.81 -8.46 -11.72
CA ARG A 43 -30.07 -9.16 -10.45
C ARG A 43 -30.73 -8.27 -9.39
N SER A 44 -31.52 -7.30 -9.81
CA SER A 44 -32.08 -6.26 -8.91
C SER A 44 -33.14 -6.76 -7.92
N ASN A 45 -33.85 -7.85 -8.20
CA ASN A 45 -34.85 -8.43 -7.31
C ASN A 45 -34.71 -9.96 -7.22
N ALA A 46 -35.45 -10.60 -6.28
CA ALA A 46 -35.33 -12.05 -6.01
C ALA A 46 -35.66 -12.92 -7.22
N LEU A 47 -36.68 -12.58 -8.01
CA LEU A 47 -37.07 -13.29 -9.21
C LEU A 47 -35.97 -13.20 -10.31
N LYS A 48 -35.42 -12.02 -10.52
CA LYS A 48 -34.32 -11.84 -11.48
C LYS A 48 -33.05 -12.57 -11.07
N LYS A 49 -32.78 -12.69 -9.77
CA LYS A 49 -31.63 -13.48 -9.25
C LYS A 49 -31.79 -14.97 -9.52
N LEU A 50 -33.02 -15.47 -9.52
CA LEU A 50 -33.31 -16.88 -9.77
C LEU A 50 -33.21 -17.24 -11.27
N ILE A 51 -33.64 -16.31 -12.15
CA ILE A 51 -33.72 -16.55 -13.59
C ILE A 51 -32.39 -16.17 -14.29
N HIS A 52 -31.71 -15.13 -13.83
CA HIS A 52 -30.51 -14.60 -14.48
C HIS A 52 -29.24 -14.92 -13.69
N HIS A 53 -28.35 -15.68 -14.32
CA HIS A 53 -26.99 -15.97 -13.82
C HIS A 53 -25.97 -15.35 -14.79
N PRO A 54 -25.88 -14.00 -14.85
CA PRO A 54 -24.91 -13.36 -15.72
C PRO A 54 -23.49 -13.67 -15.23
N ASP A 55 -22.57 -13.80 -16.19
CA ASP A 55 -21.15 -13.91 -15.89
C ASP A 55 -20.68 -12.69 -15.09
N ILE A 56 -19.68 -12.91 -14.26
CA ILE A 56 -19.04 -11.84 -13.52
C ILE A 56 -18.28 -10.95 -14.51
N PRO A 57 -18.35 -9.62 -14.36
CA PRO A 57 -17.57 -8.71 -15.19
C PRO A 57 -16.08 -9.04 -15.15
N LYS A 58 -15.41 -8.93 -16.29
CA LYS A 58 -13.96 -9.05 -16.37
C LYS A 58 -13.31 -8.00 -15.48
N GLY A 59 -12.36 -8.44 -14.63
CA GLY A 59 -11.64 -7.56 -13.72
C GLY A 59 -10.62 -6.68 -14.44
N VAL A 60 -9.95 -5.80 -13.69
CA VAL A 60 -8.84 -4.99 -14.20
C VAL A 60 -7.62 -5.22 -13.31
N TYR A 61 -6.51 -5.58 -13.93
CA TYR A 61 -5.21 -5.73 -13.29
C TYR A 61 -4.29 -4.60 -13.75
N MET A 62 -4.14 -3.58 -12.91
CA MET A 62 -3.28 -2.44 -13.18
C MET A 62 -1.86 -2.72 -12.67
N TYR A 63 -0.87 -2.62 -13.56
CA TYR A 63 0.52 -2.78 -13.14
C TYR A 63 1.41 -1.64 -13.65
N GLY A 64 2.53 -1.44 -12.97
CA GLY A 64 3.53 -0.43 -13.30
C GLY A 64 4.38 -0.10 -12.09
N GLY A 65 5.44 0.65 -12.30
CA GLY A 65 6.36 1.08 -11.24
C GLY A 65 5.66 1.82 -10.10
N VAL A 66 6.41 2.05 -9.06
CA VAL A 66 5.98 2.82 -7.89
C VAL A 66 5.72 4.29 -8.30
N GLY A 67 4.72 4.97 -7.71
CA GLY A 67 4.45 6.39 -8.01
C GLY A 67 3.74 6.66 -9.34
N ARG A 68 3.11 5.67 -9.95
CA ARG A 68 2.38 5.80 -11.21
C ARG A 68 0.89 6.15 -11.05
N GLY A 69 0.44 6.39 -9.82
CA GLY A 69 -0.96 6.73 -9.53
C GLY A 69 -1.92 5.53 -9.54
N LYS A 70 -1.42 4.29 -9.33
CA LYS A 70 -2.29 3.10 -9.31
C LYS A 70 -3.35 3.15 -8.22
N SER A 71 -2.94 3.53 -7.00
CA SER A 71 -3.85 3.64 -5.85
C SER A 71 -4.89 4.74 -6.06
N PHE A 72 -4.49 5.85 -6.67
CA PHE A 72 -5.37 6.94 -7.08
C PHE A 72 -6.44 6.47 -8.10
N LEU A 73 -6.04 5.71 -9.13
CA LEU A 73 -6.97 5.13 -10.09
C LEU A 73 -7.93 4.13 -9.43
N MET A 74 -7.43 3.34 -8.47
CA MET A 74 -8.25 2.44 -7.67
C MET A 74 -9.29 3.20 -6.85
N ASP A 75 -8.95 4.35 -6.25
CA ASP A 75 -9.90 5.21 -5.55
C ASP A 75 -11.01 5.70 -6.45
N CYS A 76 -10.66 6.21 -7.63
CA CYS A 76 -11.63 6.67 -8.61
C CYS A 76 -12.62 5.56 -8.98
N PHE A 77 -12.12 4.34 -9.19
CA PHE A 77 -12.95 3.17 -9.48
C PHE A 77 -13.80 2.76 -8.29
N PHE A 78 -13.17 2.57 -7.12
CA PHE A 78 -13.87 2.10 -5.93
C PHE A 78 -15.03 3.00 -5.54
N ASN A 79 -14.86 4.32 -5.67
CA ASN A 79 -15.91 5.28 -5.37
C ASN A 79 -17.02 5.29 -6.44
N ALA A 80 -16.68 5.08 -7.71
CA ALA A 80 -17.63 5.15 -8.82
C ALA A 80 -18.45 3.85 -9.01
N VAL A 81 -17.87 2.66 -8.73
CA VAL A 81 -18.54 1.38 -8.97
C VAL A 81 -19.82 1.24 -8.12
N PRO A 82 -20.99 0.96 -8.74
CA PRO A 82 -22.31 1.05 -8.08
C PRO A 82 -22.66 -0.20 -7.25
N LEU A 83 -21.70 -0.76 -6.52
CA LEU A 83 -21.89 -1.92 -5.66
C LEU A 83 -21.86 -1.54 -4.17
N LYS A 84 -22.74 -2.16 -3.36
CA LYS A 84 -22.70 -2.04 -1.90
C LYS A 84 -21.77 -3.07 -1.24
N ARG A 85 -21.70 -4.28 -1.82
CA ARG A 85 -20.91 -5.41 -1.32
C ARG A 85 -19.54 -5.41 -1.99
N LYS A 86 -18.76 -4.38 -1.74
CA LYS A 86 -17.39 -4.20 -2.21
C LYS A 86 -16.49 -3.94 -1.02
N VAL A 87 -15.23 -4.34 -1.13
CA VAL A 87 -14.17 -4.07 -0.15
C VAL A 87 -12.89 -3.71 -0.88
N ARG A 88 -12.07 -2.88 -0.27
CA ARG A 88 -10.70 -2.57 -0.69
C ARG A 88 -9.77 -2.86 0.47
N LEU A 89 -8.67 -3.53 0.20
CA LEU A 89 -7.68 -3.93 1.20
C LEU A 89 -6.36 -4.28 0.52
N HIS A 90 -5.29 -4.26 1.29
CA HIS A 90 -4.00 -4.72 0.81
C HIS A 90 -3.97 -6.24 0.68
N PHE A 91 -3.33 -6.73 -0.38
CA PHE A 91 -3.30 -8.17 -0.67
C PHE A 91 -2.66 -8.98 0.47
N HIS A 92 -1.59 -8.49 1.08
CA HIS A 92 -0.94 -9.18 2.19
C HIS A 92 -1.81 -9.25 3.45
N GLU A 93 -2.64 -8.23 3.74
CA GLU A 93 -3.60 -8.27 4.85
C GLU A 93 -4.69 -9.32 4.59
N PHE A 94 -5.16 -9.38 3.35
CA PHE A 94 -6.12 -10.41 2.94
C PHE A 94 -5.54 -11.81 3.08
N MET A 95 -4.30 -12.07 2.65
CA MET A 95 -3.67 -13.37 2.77
C MET A 95 -3.44 -13.76 4.24
N ARG A 96 -3.07 -12.83 5.10
CA ARG A 96 -2.98 -13.05 6.56
C ARG A 96 -4.31 -13.53 7.15
N GLU A 97 -5.42 -12.89 6.75
CA GLU A 97 -6.76 -13.31 7.18
C GLU A 97 -7.13 -14.68 6.62
N VAL A 98 -6.79 -14.95 5.34
CA VAL A 98 -6.99 -16.27 4.71
C VAL A 98 -6.28 -17.38 5.51
N HIS A 99 -5.01 -17.17 5.88
CA HIS A 99 -4.26 -18.14 6.69
C HIS A 99 -4.90 -18.37 8.07
N ARG A 100 -5.35 -17.30 8.72
CA ARG A 100 -6.04 -17.39 10.01
C ARG A 100 -7.34 -18.19 9.91
N GLU A 101 -8.16 -17.92 8.91
CA GLU A 101 -9.41 -18.64 8.68
C GLU A 101 -9.16 -20.11 8.29
N LEU A 102 -8.12 -20.40 7.49
CA LEU A 102 -7.75 -21.76 7.14
C LEU A 102 -7.29 -22.56 8.37
N ALA A 103 -6.60 -21.95 9.32
CA ALA A 103 -6.24 -22.59 10.58
C ALA A 103 -7.48 -23.01 11.39
N VAL A 104 -8.55 -22.20 11.38
CA VAL A 104 -9.83 -22.52 12.03
C VAL A 104 -10.59 -23.62 11.27
N LEU A 105 -10.38 -23.75 9.96
CA LEU A 105 -11.04 -24.74 9.10
C LEU A 105 -10.26 -26.07 8.99
N GLN A 106 -9.23 -26.27 9.81
CA GLN A 106 -8.46 -27.53 9.83
C GLN A 106 -9.40 -28.72 10.09
N GLY A 107 -9.19 -29.77 9.29
CA GLY A 107 -10.03 -31.00 9.35
C GLY A 107 -11.30 -30.95 8.50
N GLN A 108 -11.66 -29.85 7.89
CA GLN A 108 -12.76 -29.78 6.93
C GLN A 108 -12.31 -30.21 5.53
N GLN A 109 -13.21 -30.86 4.78
CA GLN A 109 -12.98 -31.10 3.36
C GLN A 109 -13.00 -29.77 2.58
N ASN A 110 -12.01 -29.56 1.72
CA ASN A 110 -11.90 -28.38 0.85
C ASN A 110 -12.06 -27.03 1.58
N PRO A 111 -11.19 -26.71 2.55
CA PRO A 111 -11.34 -25.52 3.38
C PRO A 111 -11.32 -24.20 2.55
N LEU A 112 -10.62 -24.15 1.42
CA LEU A 112 -10.60 -22.98 0.53
C LEU A 112 -11.95 -22.75 -0.14
N ASP A 113 -12.70 -23.79 -0.52
CA ASP A 113 -14.05 -23.66 -1.11
C ASP A 113 -15.04 -23.12 -0.08
N VAL A 114 -14.94 -23.61 1.17
CA VAL A 114 -15.74 -23.09 2.30
C VAL A 114 -15.43 -21.62 2.55
N LEU A 115 -14.15 -21.27 2.57
CA LEU A 115 -13.71 -19.89 2.76
C LEU A 115 -14.19 -18.98 1.61
N GLY A 116 -14.03 -19.41 0.36
CA GLY A 116 -14.51 -18.69 -0.82
C GLY A 116 -16.01 -18.39 -0.75
N ALA A 117 -16.81 -19.39 -0.36
CA ALA A 117 -18.25 -19.23 -0.15
C ALA A 117 -18.59 -18.26 0.99
N ARG A 118 -17.82 -18.26 2.11
CA ARG A 118 -17.99 -17.28 3.19
C ARG A 118 -17.69 -15.86 2.75
N ILE A 119 -16.58 -15.65 2.05
CA ILE A 119 -16.18 -14.33 1.51
C ILE A 119 -17.25 -13.84 0.51
N ALA A 120 -17.71 -14.71 -0.38
CA ALA A 120 -18.72 -14.38 -1.40
C ALA A 120 -20.10 -13.99 -0.81
N LYS A 121 -20.41 -14.40 0.42
CA LYS A 121 -21.59 -13.91 1.17
C LYS A 121 -21.44 -12.46 1.59
N ARG A 122 -20.22 -11.99 1.84
CA ARG A 122 -19.94 -10.63 2.29
C ARG A 122 -19.70 -9.68 1.12
N TYR A 123 -18.90 -10.10 0.13
CA TYR A 123 -18.41 -9.26 -0.95
C TYR A 123 -18.76 -9.81 -2.33
N LYS A 124 -18.96 -8.93 -3.32
CA LYS A 124 -19.12 -9.24 -4.73
C LYS A 124 -17.97 -8.70 -5.57
N LEU A 125 -17.27 -7.71 -5.04
CA LEU A 125 -16.09 -7.14 -5.63
C LEU A 125 -15.04 -6.94 -4.54
N ILE A 126 -13.81 -7.40 -4.80
CA ILE A 126 -12.65 -7.15 -3.96
C ILE A 126 -11.65 -6.34 -4.78
N CYS A 127 -11.25 -5.21 -4.24
CA CYS A 127 -10.18 -4.38 -4.79
C CYS A 127 -8.92 -4.63 -3.97
N PHE A 128 -7.88 -5.16 -4.60
CA PHE A 128 -6.60 -5.40 -3.95
C PHE A 128 -5.59 -4.31 -4.29
N ASP A 129 -5.08 -3.67 -3.26
CA ASP A 129 -3.88 -2.88 -3.41
C ASP A 129 -2.63 -3.75 -3.21
N GLU A 130 -1.58 -3.41 -3.96
CA GLU A 130 -0.27 -4.06 -3.89
C GLU A 130 -0.33 -5.59 -4.00
N PHE A 131 -1.01 -6.09 -5.03
CA PHE A 131 -1.08 -7.52 -5.32
C PHE A 131 0.32 -8.06 -5.60
N HIS A 132 0.89 -8.74 -4.63
CA HIS A 132 2.22 -9.30 -4.67
C HIS A 132 2.28 -10.60 -3.87
N VAL A 133 2.89 -11.62 -4.44
CA VAL A 133 3.09 -12.91 -3.78
C VAL A 133 4.54 -12.98 -3.32
N ALA A 134 4.74 -12.97 -2.01
CA ALA A 134 6.06 -12.91 -1.39
C ALA A 134 6.60 -14.29 -0.96
N ASP A 135 5.71 -15.23 -0.60
CA ASP A 135 6.13 -16.52 -0.07
C ASP A 135 5.46 -17.71 -0.78
N ILE A 136 6.03 -18.90 -0.53
CA ILE A 136 5.58 -20.15 -1.13
C ILE A 136 4.19 -20.57 -0.63
N THR A 137 3.84 -20.25 0.62
CA THR A 137 2.56 -20.66 1.22
C THR A 137 1.42 -19.97 0.48
N ASP A 138 1.57 -18.67 0.21
CA ASP A 138 0.64 -17.89 -0.61
C ASP A 138 0.57 -18.45 -2.03
N ALA A 139 1.72 -18.70 -2.67
CA ALA A 139 1.79 -19.24 -4.03
C ALA A 139 1.05 -20.57 -4.17
N MET A 140 1.12 -21.46 -3.17
CA MET A 140 0.49 -22.78 -3.18
C MET A 140 -1.02 -22.73 -3.09
N ILE A 141 -1.59 -21.78 -2.35
CA ILE A 141 -3.04 -21.70 -2.13
C ILE A 141 -3.75 -20.76 -3.09
N LEU A 142 -3.02 -19.82 -3.70
CA LEU A 142 -3.58 -18.71 -4.47
C LEU A 142 -4.49 -19.18 -5.61
N HIS A 143 -4.06 -20.17 -6.40
CA HIS A 143 -4.87 -20.71 -7.50
C HIS A 143 -6.24 -21.17 -7.02
N ARG A 144 -6.27 -22.09 -6.03
CA ARG A 144 -7.53 -22.63 -5.51
C ARG A 144 -8.41 -21.58 -4.85
N LEU A 145 -7.78 -20.62 -4.16
CA LEU A 145 -8.50 -19.51 -3.54
C LEU A 145 -9.17 -18.63 -4.60
N LEU A 146 -8.47 -18.27 -5.67
CA LEU A 146 -9.03 -17.48 -6.76
C LEU A 146 -10.17 -18.22 -7.47
N VAL A 147 -9.99 -19.51 -7.78
CA VAL A 147 -11.07 -20.36 -8.35
C VAL A 147 -12.30 -20.35 -7.43
N ALA A 148 -12.10 -20.61 -6.13
CA ALA A 148 -13.21 -20.64 -5.17
C ALA A 148 -13.96 -19.30 -5.09
N LEU A 149 -13.25 -18.18 -5.23
CA LEU A 149 -13.86 -16.86 -5.21
C LEU A 149 -14.60 -16.55 -6.51
N TRP A 150 -14.02 -16.82 -7.68
CA TRP A 150 -14.68 -16.63 -8.97
C TRP A 150 -15.92 -17.51 -9.13
N ASP A 151 -15.85 -18.79 -8.80
CA ASP A 151 -16.96 -19.73 -8.84
C ASP A 151 -18.14 -19.29 -7.96
N ASN A 152 -17.84 -18.61 -6.85
CA ASN A 152 -18.84 -18.02 -5.98
C ASN A 152 -19.30 -16.61 -6.38
N GLY A 153 -18.85 -16.11 -7.53
CA GLY A 153 -19.32 -14.86 -8.10
C GLY A 153 -18.70 -13.62 -7.45
N VAL A 154 -17.42 -13.69 -7.08
CA VAL A 154 -16.60 -12.55 -6.61
C VAL A 154 -15.68 -12.12 -7.74
N GLY A 155 -15.73 -10.85 -8.13
CA GLY A 155 -14.81 -10.26 -9.09
C GLY A 155 -13.70 -9.46 -8.40
N PHE A 156 -12.66 -9.14 -9.16
CA PHE A 156 -11.48 -8.46 -8.67
C PHE A 156 -11.10 -7.25 -9.52
N VAL A 157 -10.53 -6.24 -8.86
CA VAL A 157 -9.71 -5.20 -9.47
C VAL A 157 -8.44 -5.07 -8.64
N THR A 158 -7.28 -5.06 -9.27
CA THR A 158 -6.01 -5.12 -8.53
C THR A 158 -5.01 -4.07 -9.01
N THR A 159 -4.18 -3.60 -8.09
CA THR A 159 -2.95 -2.87 -8.40
C THR A 159 -1.74 -3.72 -8.06
N SER A 160 -0.69 -3.65 -8.88
CA SER A 160 0.57 -4.37 -8.66
C SER A 160 1.77 -3.57 -9.21
N ASN A 161 2.95 -3.85 -8.71
CA ASN A 161 4.18 -3.36 -9.31
C ASN A 161 4.66 -4.26 -10.45
N PHE A 162 4.12 -5.47 -10.54
CA PHE A 162 4.51 -6.50 -11.50
C PHE A 162 3.33 -6.87 -12.40
N LYS A 163 3.60 -7.17 -13.68
CA LYS A 163 2.60 -7.83 -14.50
C LYS A 163 2.34 -9.25 -13.97
N PRO A 164 1.18 -9.87 -14.29
CA PRO A 164 0.87 -11.22 -13.80
C PRO A 164 1.99 -12.24 -14.05
N ASP A 165 2.59 -12.21 -15.25
CA ASP A 165 3.65 -13.15 -15.63
C ASP A 165 4.95 -13.02 -14.83
N ASP A 166 5.19 -11.88 -14.18
CA ASP A 166 6.37 -11.63 -13.36
C ASP A 166 6.11 -11.82 -11.85
N LEU A 167 4.88 -12.20 -11.47
CA LEU A 167 4.59 -12.53 -10.08
C LEU A 167 5.44 -13.72 -9.62
N TYR A 168 6.04 -13.58 -8.43
CA TYR A 168 6.84 -14.62 -7.79
C TYR A 168 7.95 -15.18 -8.71
N ARG A 169 8.61 -14.30 -9.50
CA ARG A 169 9.51 -14.68 -10.60
C ARG A 169 10.67 -15.57 -10.16
N ASP A 170 11.30 -15.20 -9.05
CA ASP A 170 12.47 -15.90 -8.51
C ASP A 170 12.12 -16.77 -7.29
N GLY A 171 10.81 -17.00 -7.06
CA GLY A 171 10.32 -17.74 -5.93
C GLY A 171 10.52 -19.25 -6.05
N LEU A 172 10.66 -19.90 -4.87
CA LEU A 172 10.80 -21.35 -4.78
C LEU A 172 9.52 -22.05 -5.27
N HIS A 173 9.65 -23.11 -6.08
CA HIS A 173 8.50 -23.82 -6.68
C HIS A 173 7.54 -22.91 -7.45
N ARG A 174 8.08 -22.04 -8.28
CA ARG A 174 7.30 -21.10 -9.11
C ARG A 174 6.22 -21.78 -9.96
N ASP A 175 6.38 -23.05 -10.31
CA ASP A 175 5.39 -23.86 -11.01
C ASP A 175 4.02 -23.85 -10.31
N ARG A 176 3.98 -23.70 -9.00
CA ARG A 176 2.76 -23.68 -8.19
C ARG A 176 1.90 -22.45 -8.40
N ILE A 177 2.47 -21.31 -8.75
CA ILE A 177 1.72 -20.08 -9.01
C ILE A 177 1.28 -19.95 -10.47
N LEU A 178 1.90 -20.64 -11.42
CA LEU A 178 1.56 -20.51 -12.84
C LEU A 178 0.08 -20.69 -13.16
N PRO A 179 -0.67 -21.63 -12.54
CA PRO A 179 -2.11 -21.72 -12.76
C PRO A 179 -2.87 -20.48 -12.25
N ALA A 180 -2.44 -19.86 -11.17
CA ALA A 180 -3.04 -18.60 -10.70
C ALA A 180 -2.76 -17.44 -11.67
N ILE A 181 -1.54 -17.37 -12.20
CA ILE A 181 -1.16 -16.38 -13.24
C ILE A 181 -2.03 -16.55 -14.49
N ALA A 182 -2.24 -17.78 -14.93
CA ALA A 182 -3.12 -18.06 -16.07
C ALA A 182 -4.56 -17.58 -15.84
N LEU A 183 -5.11 -17.84 -14.65
CA LEU A 183 -6.42 -17.35 -14.27
C LEU A 183 -6.51 -15.82 -14.23
N LEU A 184 -5.49 -15.14 -13.69
CA LEU A 184 -5.46 -13.68 -13.69
C LEU A 184 -5.48 -13.11 -15.10
N ASN A 185 -4.69 -13.67 -16.02
CA ASN A 185 -4.66 -13.25 -17.42
C ASN A 185 -5.99 -13.54 -18.16
N GLU A 186 -6.68 -14.62 -17.82
CA GLU A 186 -7.98 -14.98 -18.41
C GLU A 186 -9.11 -14.07 -17.91
N HIS A 187 -9.21 -13.89 -16.59
CA HIS A 187 -10.34 -13.22 -15.95
C HIS A 187 -10.16 -11.72 -15.77
N MET A 188 -8.96 -11.17 -16.03
CA MET A 188 -8.68 -9.75 -15.85
C MET A 188 -8.12 -9.11 -17.12
N GLU A 189 -8.46 -7.86 -17.34
CA GLU A 189 -7.81 -7.01 -18.34
C GLU A 189 -6.54 -6.45 -17.73
N VAL A 190 -5.38 -6.81 -18.28
CA VAL A 190 -4.07 -6.41 -17.80
C VAL A 190 -3.68 -5.07 -18.43
N VAL A 191 -3.53 -4.03 -17.60
CA VAL A 191 -3.27 -2.66 -18.06
C VAL A 191 -1.98 -2.15 -17.47
N ASN A 192 -1.05 -1.75 -18.34
CA ASN A 192 0.16 -1.06 -17.93
C ASN A 192 -0.12 0.43 -17.71
N VAL A 193 0.12 0.93 -16.49
CA VAL A 193 -0.04 2.34 -16.12
C VAL A 193 1.30 3.08 -16.03
N ASP A 194 2.39 2.45 -16.47
CA ASP A 194 3.72 3.04 -16.43
C ASP A 194 3.96 3.95 -17.65
N ASN A 195 4.24 5.21 -17.38
CA ASN A 195 4.63 6.23 -18.39
C ASN A 195 6.07 6.71 -18.20
N GLY A 196 6.85 6.08 -17.30
CA GLY A 196 8.21 6.51 -16.97
C GLY A 196 8.29 7.66 -15.96
N THR A 197 7.16 8.28 -15.56
CA THR A 197 7.16 9.43 -14.63
C THR A 197 6.75 8.98 -13.22
N ASP A 198 7.62 9.16 -12.25
CA ASP A 198 7.30 8.98 -10.82
C ASP A 198 6.77 10.29 -10.24
N TYR A 199 5.45 10.40 -10.11
CA TYR A 199 4.78 11.60 -9.59
C TYR A 199 5.11 11.88 -8.12
N ARG A 200 5.34 10.83 -7.31
CA ARG A 200 5.73 10.98 -5.89
C ARG A 200 7.13 11.57 -5.76
N ARG A 201 8.07 11.04 -6.57
CA ARG A 201 9.43 11.57 -6.62
C ARG A 201 9.41 13.08 -6.96
N ARG A 202 8.65 13.46 -8.01
CA ARG A 202 8.51 14.86 -8.40
C ARG A 202 7.93 15.72 -7.27
N THR A 203 6.95 15.21 -6.53
CA THR A 203 6.38 15.89 -5.36
C THR A 203 7.43 16.07 -4.27
N LEU A 204 8.18 15.01 -3.93
CA LEU A 204 9.22 15.06 -2.90
C LEU A 204 10.41 15.95 -3.30
N GLU A 205 10.80 15.96 -4.57
CA GLU A 205 11.88 16.83 -5.07
C GLU A 205 11.55 18.34 -4.96
N ASN A 206 10.26 18.68 -4.94
CA ASN A 206 9.78 20.05 -4.80
C ASN A 206 9.33 20.39 -3.37
N ALA A 207 9.22 19.40 -2.48
CA ALA A 207 8.84 19.61 -1.10
C ALA A 207 10.06 19.84 -0.20
N ARG A 208 9.88 20.60 0.87
CA ARG A 208 10.83 20.62 1.96
C ARG A 208 10.67 19.34 2.77
N LEU A 209 11.73 18.56 2.95
CA LEU A 209 11.68 17.26 3.61
C LEU A 209 12.04 17.31 5.10
N TYR A 210 12.71 18.38 5.53
CA TYR A 210 13.06 18.63 6.92
C TYR A 210 12.49 19.99 7.36
N HIS A 211 11.51 19.96 8.27
CA HIS A 211 10.83 21.14 8.79
C HIS A 211 11.37 21.45 10.18
N CYS A 212 11.94 22.62 10.37
CA CYS A 212 12.50 23.13 11.61
C CYS A 212 12.35 24.65 11.64
N PRO A 213 12.00 25.26 12.78
CA PRO A 213 11.60 24.65 14.06
C PRO A 213 10.21 24.01 14.07
N LEU A 214 9.86 23.31 15.15
CA LEU A 214 8.49 22.84 15.38
C LEU A 214 7.52 24.00 15.54
N GLY A 215 6.29 23.80 15.11
CA GLY A 215 5.24 24.79 15.24
C GLY A 215 4.10 24.55 14.26
N PRO A 216 3.05 25.37 14.30
CA PRO A 216 1.87 25.22 13.44
C PRO A 216 2.18 25.25 11.94
N GLU A 217 3.21 26.01 11.53
CA GLU A 217 3.64 26.07 10.13
C GLU A 217 4.26 24.73 9.67
N ALA A 218 5.15 24.15 10.49
CA ALA A 218 5.74 22.85 10.22
C ALA A 218 4.67 21.75 10.15
N GLU A 219 3.69 21.77 11.06
CA GLU A 219 2.58 20.83 11.08
C GLU A 219 1.69 20.97 9.83
N ALA A 220 1.37 22.19 9.42
CA ALA A 220 0.61 22.45 8.21
C ALA A 220 1.36 21.98 6.95
N GLU A 221 2.68 22.16 6.86
CA GLU A 221 3.50 21.68 5.75
C GLU A 221 3.59 20.14 5.74
N MET A 222 3.71 19.50 6.90
CA MET A 222 3.64 18.04 7.01
C MET A 222 2.31 17.50 6.51
N ALA A 223 1.19 18.12 6.92
CA ALA A 223 -0.15 17.74 6.47
C ALA A 223 -0.31 17.92 4.96
N ARG A 224 0.12 19.07 4.42
CA ARG A 224 0.10 19.34 2.97
C ARG A 224 0.93 18.32 2.20
N THR A 225 2.12 18.00 2.68
CA THR A 225 3.01 17.00 2.06
C THR A 225 2.37 15.62 2.08
N PHE A 226 1.74 15.24 3.20
CA PHE A 226 1.00 13.99 3.29
C PHE A 226 -0.12 13.94 2.25
N ASP A 227 -0.96 14.97 2.15
CA ASP A 227 -2.08 15.04 1.19
C ASP A 227 -1.62 14.96 -0.27
N LEU A 228 -0.46 15.52 -0.59
CA LEU A 228 0.13 15.45 -1.93
C LEU A 228 0.70 14.05 -2.26
N LEU A 229 1.24 13.36 -1.25
CA LEU A 229 1.85 12.04 -1.40
C LEU A 229 0.83 10.90 -1.26
N ALA A 230 -0.26 11.14 -0.52
CA ALA A 230 -1.34 10.19 -0.35
C ALA A 230 -2.05 9.98 -1.70
N GLU A 231 -1.90 8.79 -2.25
CA GLU A 231 -2.56 8.38 -3.50
C GLU A 231 -3.95 7.80 -3.26
N ALA A 232 -4.32 7.60 -1.99
CA ALA A 232 -5.55 6.99 -1.53
C ALA A 232 -6.22 7.82 -0.42
N HIS A 233 -7.48 7.50 -0.10
CA HIS A 233 -8.13 8.06 1.07
C HIS A 233 -7.49 7.54 2.37
N ASP A 234 -7.60 8.31 3.45
CA ASP A 234 -7.13 7.91 4.77
C ASP A 234 -7.73 6.56 5.16
N GLU A 235 -6.87 5.68 5.64
CA GLU A 235 -7.18 4.37 6.17
C GLU A 235 -7.19 4.40 7.71
N GLU A 236 -7.62 3.30 8.33
CA GLU A 236 -7.55 3.18 9.78
C GLU A 236 -6.10 3.37 10.27
N PRO A 237 -5.86 4.32 11.19
CA PRO A 237 -4.49 4.70 11.56
C PRO A 237 -3.79 3.70 12.51
N VAL A 238 -4.47 2.66 12.97
CA VAL A 238 -3.87 1.62 13.80
C VAL A 238 -3.18 0.58 12.93
N LEU A 239 -1.89 0.37 13.15
CA LEU A 239 -1.12 -0.68 12.52
C LEU A 239 -0.89 -1.83 13.50
N HIS A 240 -1.10 -3.05 13.03
CA HIS A 240 -0.74 -4.27 13.77
C HIS A 240 0.61 -4.76 13.26
N ILE A 241 1.67 -4.47 14.02
CA ILE A 241 3.04 -4.84 13.70
C ILE A 241 3.49 -5.93 14.68
N GLU A 242 3.79 -7.11 14.14
CA GLU A 242 4.00 -8.34 14.91
C GLU A 242 2.82 -8.60 15.87
N SER A 243 2.99 -8.48 17.15
CA SER A 243 1.94 -8.64 18.17
C SER A 243 1.54 -7.32 18.86
N ARG A 244 1.86 -6.18 18.26
CA ARG A 244 1.69 -4.85 18.86
C ARG A 244 0.87 -3.93 17.98
N GLU A 245 0.15 -3.03 18.61
CA GLU A 245 -0.51 -1.91 17.93
C GLU A 245 0.41 -0.69 17.92
N ILE A 246 0.51 -0.03 16.79
CA ILE A 246 1.21 1.24 16.61
C ILE A 246 0.22 2.24 16.05
N GLN A 247 0.03 3.35 16.76
CA GLN A 247 -0.87 4.41 16.35
C GLN A 247 -0.16 5.36 15.40
N ALA A 248 -0.61 5.42 14.14
CA ALA A 248 -0.23 6.50 13.22
C ALA A 248 -1.10 7.74 13.46
N ILE A 249 -0.61 8.91 13.06
CA ILE A 249 -1.42 10.12 12.94
C ILE A 249 -2.37 9.96 11.76
N ARG A 250 -1.82 9.53 10.60
CA ARG A 250 -2.57 9.26 9.37
C ARG A 250 -1.89 8.13 8.58
N ARG A 251 -2.67 7.42 7.78
CA ARG A 251 -2.19 6.41 6.86
C ARG A 251 -3.03 6.46 5.58
N ALA A 252 -2.38 6.39 4.42
CA ALA A 252 -3.08 6.34 3.14
C ALA A 252 -2.20 5.66 2.08
N GLY A 253 -2.63 4.49 1.62
CA GLY A 253 -1.83 3.68 0.70
C GLY A 253 -0.45 3.35 1.26
N GLY A 254 0.59 3.55 0.48
CA GLY A 254 1.98 3.32 0.90
C GLY A 254 2.63 4.49 1.67
N VAL A 255 1.84 5.44 2.19
CA VAL A 255 2.30 6.60 2.99
C VAL A 255 1.77 6.51 4.40
N VAL A 256 2.62 6.71 5.39
CA VAL A 256 2.24 6.70 6.80
C VAL A 256 2.88 7.87 7.55
N TRP A 257 2.14 8.42 8.51
CA TRP A 257 2.58 9.55 9.32
C TRP A 257 2.51 9.21 10.80
N PHE A 258 3.65 9.26 11.48
CA PHE A 258 3.78 8.97 12.90
C PHE A 258 4.23 10.20 13.70
N ASP A 259 3.87 10.21 14.98
CA ASP A 259 4.53 11.04 15.99
C ASP A 259 5.81 10.35 16.48
N PHE A 260 6.85 11.14 16.78
CA PHE A 260 8.11 10.64 17.34
C PHE A 260 7.90 9.79 18.59
N ARG A 261 6.93 10.15 19.44
CA ARG A 261 6.63 9.43 20.68
C ARG A 261 6.25 7.99 20.40
N GLU A 262 5.44 7.74 19.37
CA GLU A 262 4.98 6.40 19.01
C GLU A 262 6.12 5.50 18.55
N LEU A 263 7.05 6.03 17.77
CA LEU A 263 8.13 5.23 17.22
C LEU A 263 9.38 5.18 18.12
N CYS A 264 9.67 6.25 18.90
CA CYS A 264 10.95 6.36 19.59
C CYS A 264 10.87 6.42 21.12
N MET A 265 9.71 6.78 21.71
CA MET A 265 9.59 6.86 23.18
C MET A 265 9.14 5.55 23.82
N GLY A 266 8.41 4.71 23.08
CA GLY A 266 7.91 3.41 23.54
C GLY A 266 8.91 2.26 23.34
N PRO A 267 8.56 1.03 23.75
CA PRO A 267 9.39 -0.16 23.59
C PRO A 267 9.32 -0.66 22.13
N ARG A 268 10.10 -0.06 21.24
CA ARG A 268 10.22 -0.44 19.83
C ARG A 268 11.56 -1.12 19.57
N SER A 269 11.56 -2.03 18.59
CA SER A 269 12.76 -2.77 18.14
C SER A 269 13.04 -2.49 16.65
N GLN A 270 14.18 -2.94 16.16
CA GLN A 270 14.50 -2.84 14.73
C GLN A 270 13.50 -3.61 13.87
N ASN A 271 12.91 -4.71 14.36
CA ASN A 271 11.93 -5.49 13.61
C ASN A 271 10.66 -4.69 13.34
N ASP A 272 10.20 -3.88 14.31
CA ASP A 272 9.06 -2.99 14.11
C ASP A 272 9.33 -2.02 12.93
N TYR A 273 10.54 -1.47 12.84
CA TYR A 273 10.92 -0.55 11.76
C TYR A 273 11.11 -1.26 10.42
N LEU A 274 11.63 -2.49 10.42
CA LEU A 274 11.74 -3.31 9.21
C LEU A 274 10.36 -3.63 8.65
N GLU A 275 9.40 -3.93 9.51
CA GLU A 275 8.03 -4.18 9.07
C GLU A 275 7.36 -2.91 8.54
N ILE A 276 7.52 -1.76 9.21
CA ILE A 276 7.06 -0.45 8.68
C ILE A 276 7.69 -0.19 7.30
N ALA A 277 9.00 -0.38 7.17
CA ALA A 277 9.71 -0.17 5.90
C ALA A 277 9.31 -1.17 4.82
N SER A 278 8.77 -2.35 5.17
CA SER A 278 8.24 -3.32 4.22
C SER A 278 6.85 -2.95 3.70
N GLN A 279 6.05 -2.24 4.50
CA GLN A 279 4.68 -1.85 4.16
C GLN A 279 4.63 -0.50 3.45
N PHE A 280 5.44 0.47 3.88
CA PHE A 280 5.36 1.85 3.42
C PHE A 280 6.60 2.27 2.61
N HIS A 281 6.38 3.02 1.55
CA HIS A 281 7.46 3.61 0.74
C HIS A 281 7.85 5.01 1.21
N THR A 282 6.96 5.68 1.96
CA THR A 282 7.18 7.02 2.51
C THR A 282 6.66 7.08 3.94
N VAL A 283 7.51 7.57 4.84
CA VAL A 283 7.21 7.80 6.24
C VAL A 283 7.30 9.30 6.52
N LEU A 284 6.28 9.85 7.16
CA LEU A 284 6.33 11.16 7.77
C LEU A 284 6.53 10.97 9.28
N LEU A 285 7.43 11.74 9.88
CA LEU A 285 7.74 11.69 11.31
C LEU A 285 7.68 13.09 11.92
N SER A 286 6.70 13.33 12.77
CA SER A 286 6.52 14.61 13.43
C SER A 286 7.12 14.67 14.83
N ASN A 287 7.38 15.90 15.28
CA ASN A 287 7.69 16.23 16.67
C ASN A 287 8.97 15.61 17.17
N VAL A 288 10.02 15.50 16.33
CA VAL A 288 11.33 15.07 16.77
C VAL A 288 11.92 16.15 17.68
N PRO A 289 12.13 15.87 18.99
CA PRO A 289 12.65 16.86 19.93
C PRO A 289 14.17 16.99 19.79
N HIS A 290 14.72 18.07 20.35
CA HIS A 290 16.10 18.03 20.81
C HIS A 290 16.20 16.94 21.90
N MET A 291 17.15 16.04 21.77
CA MET A 291 17.31 14.88 22.67
C MET A 291 18.51 15.09 23.62
N PRO A 292 18.28 15.49 24.88
CA PRO A 292 19.35 15.61 25.87
C PRO A 292 19.87 14.24 26.30
N VAL A 293 20.92 14.23 27.10
CA VAL A 293 21.63 13.01 27.57
C VAL A 293 20.70 11.94 28.16
N ASN A 294 19.67 12.35 28.89
CA ASN A 294 18.67 11.44 29.47
C ASN A 294 17.73 10.78 28.44
N MET A 295 17.76 11.21 27.18
CA MET A 295 17.04 10.62 26.08
C MET A 295 17.88 9.66 25.21
N ALA A 296 18.94 9.07 25.75
CA ALA A 296 19.82 8.15 25.04
C ALA A 296 19.07 6.93 24.44
N SER A 297 18.07 6.39 25.13
CA SER A 297 17.25 5.28 24.60
C SER A 297 16.34 5.69 23.44
N PRO A 298 15.60 6.81 23.49
CA PRO A 298 14.91 7.38 22.32
C PRO A 298 15.87 7.70 21.17
N ALA A 299 17.03 8.30 21.43
CA ALA A 299 18.03 8.61 20.41
C ALA A 299 18.54 7.34 19.70
N ARG A 300 18.76 6.25 20.44
CA ARG A 300 19.13 4.95 19.84
C ARG A 300 18.05 4.39 18.95
N ARG A 301 16.78 4.44 19.37
CA ARG A 301 15.65 3.99 18.55
C ARG A 301 15.47 4.87 17.30
N PHE A 302 15.67 6.17 17.45
CA PHE A 302 15.68 7.08 16.31
C PHE A 302 16.79 6.73 15.31
N THR A 303 18.01 6.48 15.78
CA THR A 303 19.12 6.00 14.93
C THR A 303 18.75 4.71 14.20
N TRP A 304 18.19 3.71 14.88
CA TRP A 304 17.75 2.47 14.24
C TRP A 304 16.65 2.69 13.20
N LEU A 305 15.69 3.56 13.48
CA LEU A 305 14.66 3.93 12.53
C LEU A 305 15.27 4.54 11.26
N ILE A 306 16.14 5.54 11.41
CA ILE A 306 16.81 6.19 10.28
C ILE A 306 17.67 5.18 9.51
N ASP A 307 18.41 4.32 10.19
CA ASP A 307 19.23 3.28 9.57
C ASP A 307 18.36 2.34 8.69
N VAL A 308 17.23 1.85 9.22
CA VAL A 308 16.33 0.97 8.50
C VAL A 308 15.70 1.68 7.29
N LEU A 309 15.17 2.90 7.48
CA LEU A 309 14.54 3.64 6.38
C LEU A 309 15.55 3.95 5.26
N TYR A 310 16.78 4.34 5.63
CA TYR A 310 17.86 4.60 4.69
C TYR A 310 18.24 3.34 3.90
N ASP A 311 18.51 2.23 4.58
CA ASP A 311 18.95 0.98 3.94
C ASP A 311 17.85 0.37 3.03
N ARG A 312 16.57 0.57 3.39
CA ARG A 312 15.40 0.17 2.58
C ARG A 312 14.99 1.21 1.55
N ARG A 313 15.65 2.37 1.50
CA ARG A 313 15.36 3.49 0.59
C ARG A 313 13.93 4.01 0.72
N VAL A 314 13.38 3.93 1.93
CA VAL A 314 12.08 4.52 2.27
C VAL A 314 12.27 6.03 2.37
N LYS A 315 11.37 6.80 1.78
CA LYS A 315 11.45 8.25 1.81
C LYS A 315 10.98 8.78 3.16
N LEU A 316 11.63 9.84 3.64
CA LEU A 316 11.35 10.41 4.96
C LEU A 316 11.07 11.91 4.83
N VAL A 317 9.95 12.32 5.43
CA VAL A 317 9.65 13.74 5.69
C VAL A 317 9.57 13.91 7.20
N ILE A 318 10.25 14.92 7.75
CA ILE A 318 10.42 15.05 9.20
C ILE A 318 10.15 16.47 9.68
N SER A 319 9.53 16.61 10.84
CA SER A 319 9.50 17.87 11.58
C SER A 319 10.26 17.72 12.90
N ALA A 320 11.16 18.66 13.18
CA ALA A 320 12.08 18.61 14.31
C ALA A 320 12.22 19.97 15.03
N ALA A 321 12.58 19.92 16.30
CA ALA A 321 12.77 21.13 17.12
C ALA A 321 14.00 21.93 16.70
N VAL A 322 15.03 21.22 16.20
CA VAL A 322 16.36 21.79 15.88
C VAL A 322 16.89 21.17 14.56
N PRO A 323 17.89 21.76 13.92
CA PRO A 323 18.58 21.16 12.78
C PRO A 323 19.14 19.76 13.08
N PRO A 324 19.40 18.90 12.08
CA PRO A 324 19.88 17.53 12.27
C PRO A 324 21.13 17.43 13.16
N GLU A 325 22.06 18.38 13.01
CA GLU A 325 23.33 18.43 13.74
C GLU A 325 23.15 18.69 15.23
N GLU A 326 22.03 19.28 15.64
CA GLU A 326 21.72 19.65 17.00
C GLU A 326 20.78 18.66 17.71
N LEU A 327 20.29 17.63 17.00
CA LEU A 327 19.30 16.70 17.56
C LEU A 327 19.81 15.93 18.78
N TYR A 328 21.08 15.50 18.78
CA TYR A 328 21.72 14.78 19.87
C TYR A 328 23.22 15.02 19.87
N THR A 329 23.67 15.93 20.73
CA THR A 329 25.08 16.42 20.76
C THR A 329 25.88 15.88 21.96
N GLU A 330 25.19 15.41 22.99
CA GLU A 330 25.82 14.95 24.22
C GLU A 330 25.24 13.60 24.68
N GLY A 331 26.08 12.75 25.27
CA GLY A 331 25.65 11.46 25.84
C GLY A 331 26.28 10.23 25.18
N PRO A 332 25.86 9.02 25.55
CA PRO A 332 26.53 7.78 25.16
C PRO A 332 26.63 7.54 23.64
N LEU A 333 25.76 8.14 22.86
CA LEU A 333 25.68 7.97 21.39
C LEU A 333 26.26 9.15 20.61
N ALA A 334 26.75 10.19 21.28
CA ALA A 334 27.20 11.43 20.64
C ALA A 334 28.28 11.20 19.56
N HIS A 335 29.12 10.17 19.72
CA HIS A 335 30.16 9.81 18.75
C HIS A 335 29.61 8.98 17.53
N GLU A 336 28.47 8.31 17.67
CA GLU A 336 27.82 7.54 16.61
C GLU A 336 26.79 8.38 15.85
N PHE A 337 26.18 9.36 16.51
CA PHE A 337 25.06 10.15 15.96
C PHE A 337 25.39 10.98 14.70
N PRO A 338 26.64 11.43 14.46
CA PRO A 338 27.02 12.07 13.19
C PRO A 338 26.71 11.22 11.95
N ARG A 339 26.74 9.88 12.06
CA ARG A 339 26.31 8.98 10.98
C ARG A 339 24.81 9.11 10.70
N THR A 340 23.99 9.23 11.74
CA THR A 340 22.54 9.45 11.60
C THR A 340 22.26 10.79 10.94
N VAL A 341 22.98 11.84 11.31
CA VAL A 341 22.92 13.18 10.68
C VAL A 341 23.28 13.10 9.21
N SER A 342 24.37 12.40 8.86
CA SER A 342 24.79 12.23 7.46
C SER A 342 23.72 11.54 6.62
N ARG A 343 23.09 10.46 7.16
CA ARG A 343 21.99 9.76 6.51
C ARG A 343 20.76 10.64 6.34
N LEU A 344 20.36 11.40 7.37
CA LEU A 344 19.27 12.36 7.29
C LEU A 344 19.47 13.39 6.18
N ASN A 345 20.70 13.92 6.06
CA ASN A 345 21.03 14.90 5.02
C ASN A 345 21.03 14.25 3.62
N GLU A 346 21.57 13.03 3.50
CA GLU A 346 21.55 12.29 2.24
C GLU A 346 20.12 11.91 1.80
N MET A 347 19.25 11.52 2.74
CA MET A 347 17.85 11.18 2.45
C MET A 347 17.04 12.36 1.87
N GLN A 348 17.51 13.59 2.03
CA GLN A 348 16.92 14.79 1.44
C GLN A 348 17.44 15.08 0.01
N SER A 349 18.47 14.38 -0.46
CA SER A 349 19.07 14.61 -1.77
C SER A 349 18.19 14.07 -2.91
N LYS A 350 18.29 14.71 -4.07
CA LYS A 350 17.59 14.27 -5.29
C LYS A 350 18.05 12.87 -5.72
N GLU A 351 19.32 12.56 -5.50
CA GLU A 351 19.93 11.27 -5.78
C GLU A 351 19.27 10.16 -4.94
N PHE A 352 19.11 10.37 -3.64
CA PHE A 352 18.43 9.41 -2.77
C PHE A 352 16.94 9.30 -3.10
N LEU A 353 16.28 10.40 -3.42
CA LEU A 353 14.87 10.39 -3.81
C LEU A 353 14.65 9.60 -5.11
N ALA A 354 15.65 9.55 -5.99
CA ALA A 354 15.62 8.78 -7.23
C ALA A 354 15.79 7.26 -7.05
N LEU A 355 16.32 6.82 -5.91
CA LEU A 355 16.53 5.39 -5.66
C LEU A 355 15.18 4.67 -5.48
N GLU A 356 15.03 3.53 -6.16
CA GLU A 356 13.89 2.65 -5.90
C GLU A 356 13.97 2.01 -4.52
N ARG A 357 12.82 1.81 -3.88
CA ARG A 357 12.73 1.12 -2.60
C ARG A 357 13.33 -0.30 -2.72
N ARG A 358 14.15 -0.69 -1.76
CA ARG A 358 14.62 -2.07 -1.64
C ARG A 358 13.55 -2.93 -0.96
N VAL A 359 12.89 -3.76 -1.74
CA VAL A 359 12.15 -4.90 -1.20
C VAL A 359 13.18 -6.01 -0.98
N VAL A 360 13.51 -6.30 0.27
CA VAL A 360 14.35 -7.46 0.59
C VAL A 360 13.39 -8.60 0.85
N ASP A 361 13.37 -9.56 -0.07
CA ASP A 361 12.84 -10.89 0.25
C ASP A 361 13.64 -11.40 1.45
N THR A 362 12.99 -11.45 2.60
CA THR A 362 13.55 -12.14 3.76
C THR A 362 13.42 -13.63 3.50
N GLY A 363 14.24 -14.14 2.59
CA GLY A 363 14.38 -15.56 2.34
C GLY A 363 15.05 -16.28 3.52
N LEU A 364 14.45 -16.18 4.69
CA LEU A 364 14.77 -16.95 5.89
C LEU A 364 13.47 -17.30 6.61
N THR A 365 12.80 -18.30 6.10
CA THR A 365 12.15 -19.34 6.91
C THR A 365 11.93 -20.57 6.03
#